data_7be347608e9744bd9554337dffd54531
#
_entry.id   7be347608e9744bd9554337dffd54531
#
_cell.length_a   1.000
_cell.length_b   1.000
_cell.length_c   1.000
_cell.angle_alpha   90.00
_cell.angle_beta   90.00
_cell.angle_gamma   90.00
#
_symmetry.space_group_name_H-M   'P 1'
#
loop_
_entity.id
_entity.type
_entity.pdbx_description
1 polymer ?
#
loop_
_entity_poly.entity_id
_entity_poly.type
_entity_poly.pdbx_seq_one_letter_code
_entity_poly.pdbx_strand_id
1 'polypeptide(L)'
;MAVTIKDIAAKAGVSRGTVDRALHNRKDVNPEVAKRIRRIIDAMGYIPNRAGKALAARKQPIRFGCLLPDKDNPFFNDVIKGFRRAEAELKDYGVSVELIHIRGFDVQTHIAAIKKAAKKRYKGMCITTLDLPEVQREVFALTQGGTPVVSVNTDIPDSGRICYVGTDYKKAGYTAAGMLSLITKEKQKLLIVSGSFHIRGHNDRIKGFCTGLAEHGIAYEIIKTVEAFDSNEDSYILTYTILSKHPEITGVFVVAGGVPGVYRAIKELGRSSIVPLVFDDLPEIKKIIKEGGIGFTICQEPEMQGYIGIMRLFGYLMEEGKKLPDDYITQTIIKIAGNI
;
A
#
# COMPACT_ATOMS: atom_id res chain seq x y z
N MET A 1 -29.14 -1.30 -28.81
CA MET A 1 -28.42 0.00 -28.89
C MET A 1 -28.25 0.52 -27.49
N ALA A 2 -27.10 1.12 -27.15
CA ALA A 2 -26.87 1.70 -25.83
C ALA A 2 -27.77 2.93 -25.64
N VAL A 3 -28.45 3.02 -24.49
CA VAL A 3 -29.30 4.16 -24.11
C VAL A 3 -28.45 5.41 -23.98
N THR A 4 -28.91 6.54 -24.53
CA THR A 4 -28.19 7.82 -24.51
C THR A 4 -28.92 8.87 -23.67
N ILE A 5 -28.23 9.94 -23.26
CA ILE A 5 -28.86 11.11 -22.61
C ILE A 5 -29.99 11.69 -23.49
N LYS A 6 -29.88 11.60 -24.83
CA LYS A 6 -30.91 12.04 -25.75
C LYS A 6 -32.19 11.22 -25.59
N ASP A 7 -32.04 9.91 -25.39
CA ASP A 7 -33.21 9.02 -25.25
C ASP A 7 -33.91 9.26 -23.91
N ILE A 8 -33.15 9.50 -22.84
CA ILE A 8 -33.66 9.87 -21.52
C ILE A 8 -34.39 11.23 -21.60
N ALA A 9 -33.76 12.21 -22.24
CA ALA A 9 -34.33 13.55 -22.41
C ALA A 9 -35.68 13.50 -23.15
N ALA A 10 -35.72 12.72 -24.25
CA ALA A 10 -36.97 12.50 -25.02
C ALA A 10 -38.03 11.83 -24.14
N LYS A 11 -37.73 10.78 -23.41
CA LYS A 11 -38.67 10.05 -22.54
C LYS A 11 -39.10 10.86 -21.31
N ALA A 12 -38.24 11.74 -20.80
CA ALA A 12 -38.54 12.62 -19.68
C ALA A 12 -39.25 13.94 -20.10
N GLY A 13 -39.35 14.23 -21.38
CA GLY A 13 -39.93 15.49 -21.90
C GLY A 13 -39.13 16.73 -21.48
N VAL A 14 -37.80 16.65 -21.42
CA VAL A 14 -36.94 17.76 -20.99
C VAL A 14 -35.73 17.92 -21.92
N SER A 15 -34.99 19.01 -21.75
CA SER A 15 -33.74 19.21 -22.51
C SER A 15 -32.64 18.26 -22.04
N ARG A 16 -31.65 17.95 -22.92
CA ARG A 16 -30.46 17.20 -22.54
C ARG A 16 -29.70 17.85 -21.38
N GLY A 17 -29.66 19.20 -21.36
CA GLY A 17 -29.03 19.94 -20.27
C GLY A 17 -29.76 19.77 -18.93
N THR A 18 -31.09 19.58 -18.94
CA THR A 18 -31.87 19.29 -17.73
C THR A 18 -31.58 17.87 -17.22
N VAL A 19 -31.42 16.89 -18.11
CA VAL A 19 -31.02 15.51 -17.74
C VAL A 19 -29.59 15.51 -17.17
N ASP A 20 -28.66 16.21 -17.81
CA ASP A 20 -27.28 16.33 -17.33
C ASP A 20 -27.20 16.97 -15.93
N ARG A 21 -27.93 18.06 -15.71
CA ARG A 21 -28.02 18.71 -14.41
C ARG A 21 -28.65 17.83 -13.33
N ALA A 22 -29.70 17.06 -13.69
CA ALA A 22 -30.33 16.11 -12.78
C ALA A 22 -29.39 14.93 -12.41
N LEU A 23 -28.64 14.41 -13.39
CA LEU A 23 -27.60 13.38 -13.18
C LEU A 23 -26.49 13.85 -12.22
N HIS A 24 -26.13 15.14 -12.30
CA HIS A 24 -25.07 15.71 -11.48
C HIS A 24 -25.57 16.41 -10.20
N ASN A 25 -26.81 16.16 -9.78
CA ASN A 25 -27.43 16.73 -8.56
C ASN A 25 -27.28 18.26 -8.43
N ARG A 26 -27.30 19.00 -9.56
CA ARG A 26 -27.24 20.46 -9.52
C ARG A 26 -28.53 21.07 -8.99
N LYS A 27 -28.41 22.08 -8.13
CA LYS A 27 -29.53 22.70 -7.37
C LYS A 27 -30.55 23.43 -8.24
N ASP A 28 -30.27 23.63 -9.51
CA ASP A 28 -31.09 24.39 -10.47
C ASP A 28 -32.10 23.51 -11.27
N VAL A 29 -32.35 22.27 -10.83
CA VAL A 29 -33.33 21.36 -11.39
C VAL A 29 -34.48 21.17 -10.39
N ASN A 30 -35.73 21.34 -10.85
CA ASN A 30 -36.89 21.07 -10.02
C ASN A 30 -36.83 19.63 -9.43
N PRO A 31 -37.02 19.45 -8.11
CA PRO A 31 -36.89 18.15 -7.44
C PRO A 31 -37.75 17.04 -8.02
N GLU A 32 -38.99 17.34 -8.41
CA GLU A 32 -39.91 16.37 -9.02
C GLU A 32 -39.45 15.95 -10.42
N VAL A 33 -38.93 16.89 -11.20
CA VAL A 33 -38.31 16.60 -12.50
C VAL A 33 -37.07 15.74 -12.34
N ALA A 34 -36.20 16.05 -11.37
CA ALA A 34 -35.02 15.26 -11.08
C ALA A 34 -35.38 13.82 -10.66
N LYS A 35 -36.42 13.65 -9.82
CA LYS A 35 -36.92 12.33 -9.39
C LYS A 35 -37.48 11.51 -10.57
N ARG A 36 -38.23 12.17 -11.47
CA ARG A 36 -38.74 11.54 -12.69
C ARG A 36 -37.60 11.08 -13.60
N ILE A 37 -36.59 11.93 -13.82
CA ILE A 37 -35.42 11.60 -14.64
C ILE A 37 -34.68 10.38 -14.07
N ARG A 38 -34.45 10.31 -12.76
CA ARG A 38 -33.79 9.17 -12.11
C ARG A 38 -34.56 7.86 -12.32
N ARG A 39 -35.87 7.85 -12.13
CA ARG A 39 -36.70 6.66 -12.42
C ARG A 39 -36.57 6.19 -13.87
N ILE A 40 -36.49 7.12 -14.82
CA ILE A 40 -36.34 6.80 -16.24
C ILE A 40 -34.95 6.23 -16.51
N ILE A 41 -33.92 6.78 -15.90
CA ILE A 41 -32.55 6.29 -15.97
C ILE A 41 -32.45 4.83 -15.50
N ASP A 42 -33.03 4.56 -14.31
CA ASP A 42 -33.05 3.22 -13.71
C ASP A 42 -33.82 2.22 -14.58
N ALA A 43 -35.00 2.62 -15.04
CA ALA A 43 -35.88 1.79 -15.90
C ALA A 43 -35.30 1.50 -17.29
N MET A 44 -34.46 2.39 -17.82
CA MET A 44 -33.81 2.22 -19.13
C MET A 44 -32.42 1.56 -19.02
N GLY A 45 -31.93 1.30 -17.82
CA GLY A 45 -30.58 0.74 -17.62
C GLY A 45 -29.49 1.64 -18.21
N TYR A 46 -29.65 2.96 -18.11
CA TYR A 46 -28.66 3.88 -18.66
C TYR A 46 -27.36 3.82 -17.88
N ILE A 47 -26.30 3.44 -18.54
CA ILE A 47 -24.93 3.52 -18.02
C ILE A 47 -24.29 4.78 -18.62
N PRO A 48 -23.83 5.73 -17.78
CA PRO A 48 -23.13 6.94 -18.25
C PRO A 48 -22.02 6.60 -19.24
N ASN A 49 -22.03 7.23 -20.41
CA ASN A 49 -21.06 6.96 -21.46
C ASN A 49 -19.64 7.31 -20.98
N ARG A 50 -18.83 6.28 -20.72
CA ARG A 50 -17.43 6.42 -20.32
C ARG A 50 -16.64 7.28 -21.28
N ALA A 51 -16.88 7.16 -22.59
CA ALA A 51 -16.25 7.98 -23.62
C ALA A 51 -16.63 9.47 -23.53
N GLY A 52 -17.88 9.80 -23.17
CA GLY A 52 -18.31 11.19 -22.94
C GLY A 52 -17.68 11.79 -21.69
N LYS A 53 -17.56 11.00 -20.61
CA LYS A 53 -16.84 11.40 -19.39
C LYS A 53 -15.33 11.56 -19.66
N ALA A 54 -14.71 10.68 -20.46
CA ALA A 54 -13.32 10.79 -20.88
C ALA A 54 -13.05 12.08 -21.69
N LEU A 55 -13.98 12.46 -22.59
CA LEU A 55 -13.83 13.69 -23.38
C LEU A 55 -13.97 14.95 -22.51
N ALA A 56 -14.83 14.92 -21.49
CA ALA A 56 -14.96 16.01 -20.51
C ALA A 56 -13.74 16.08 -19.57
N ALA A 57 -13.20 14.96 -19.15
CA ALA A 57 -12.00 14.87 -18.32
C ALA A 57 -10.74 15.37 -19.04
N ARG A 58 -10.62 15.19 -20.36
CA ARG A 58 -9.53 15.78 -21.18
C ARG A 58 -9.46 17.32 -21.09
N LYS A 59 -10.58 17.98 -20.77
CA LYS A 59 -10.60 19.44 -20.56
C LYS A 59 -10.05 19.89 -19.20
N GLN A 60 -9.96 18.97 -18.23
CA GLN A 60 -9.39 19.20 -16.90
C GLN A 60 -8.52 18.00 -16.52
N PRO A 61 -7.20 18.06 -16.77
CA PRO A 61 -6.30 16.93 -16.50
C PRO A 61 -6.35 16.55 -15.02
N ILE A 62 -6.48 15.25 -14.77
CA ILE A 62 -6.48 14.65 -13.43
C ILE A 62 -5.04 14.33 -13.06
N ARG A 63 -4.46 15.11 -12.14
CA ARG A 63 -3.12 14.84 -11.63
C ARG A 63 -3.21 14.18 -10.27
N PHE A 64 -2.64 12.99 -10.12
CA PHE A 64 -2.45 12.30 -8.85
C PHE A 64 -1.00 12.48 -8.36
N GLY A 65 -0.84 12.74 -7.07
CA GLY A 65 0.46 12.72 -6.41
C GLY A 65 0.67 11.37 -5.74
N CYS A 66 1.84 10.75 -5.91
CA CYS A 66 2.22 9.53 -5.22
C CYS A 66 3.45 9.80 -4.37
N LEU A 67 3.25 9.90 -3.05
CA LEU A 67 4.28 10.17 -2.06
C LEU A 67 4.72 8.83 -1.46
N LEU A 68 6.01 8.51 -1.60
CA LEU A 68 6.58 7.21 -1.23
C LEU A 68 8.06 7.36 -0.85
N PRO A 69 8.62 6.36 -0.14
CA PRO A 69 10.05 6.34 0.17
C PRO A 69 10.94 6.50 -1.07
N ASP A 70 12.18 6.91 -0.84
CA ASP A 70 13.16 7.14 -1.90
C ASP A 70 13.55 5.83 -2.60
N LYS A 71 14.23 5.96 -3.72
CA LYS A 71 14.68 4.87 -4.63
C LYS A 71 15.63 3.88 -3.97
N ASP A 72 16.17 4.22 -2.82
CA ASP A 72 17.08 3.35 -2.05
C ASP A 72 16.38 2.09 -1.51
N ASN A 73 15.04 2.08 -1.43
CA ASN A 73 14.27 0.88 -1.12
C ASN A 73 13.67 0.27 -2.40
N PRO A 74 14.27 -0.82 -2.94
CA PRO A 74 13.89 -1.42 -4.22
C PRO A 74 12.47 -2.01 -4.23
N PHE A 75 11.86 -2.29 -3.08
CA PHE A 75 10.47 -2.73 -2.97
C PHE A 75 9.51 -1.77 -3.70
N PHE A 76 9.73 -0.47 -3.58
CA PHE A 76 8.85 0.54 -4.17
C PHE A 76 8.97 0.64 -5.69
N ASN A 77 9.96 0.01 -6.34
CA ASN A 77 10.01 -0.07 -7.79
C ASN A 77 8.79 -0.81 -8.36
N ASP A 78 8.34 -1.87 -7.69
CA ASP A 78 7.16 -2.62 -8.14
C ASP A 78 5.85 -1.88 -7.80
N VAL A 79 5.78 -1.16 -6.69
CA VAL A 79 4.65 -0.24 -6.41
C VAL A 79 4.55 0.83 -7.50
N ILE A 80 5.69 1.41 -7.92
CA ILE A 80 5.75 2.39 -9.01
C ILE A 80 5.30 1.78 -10.34
N LYS A 81 5.67 0.54 -10.66
CA LYS A 81 5.14 -0.17 -11.85
C LYS A 81 3.61 -0.22 -11.82
N GLY A 82 3.02 -0.52 -10.65
CA GLY A 82 1.58 -0.49 -10.46
C GLY A 82 0.97 0.88 -10.73
N PHE A 83 1.56 1.96 -10.22
CA PHE A 83 1.12 3.32 -10.51
C PHE A 83 1.19 3.63 -12.01
N ARG A 84 2.28 3.25 -12.68
CA ARG A 84 2.45 3.49 -14.12
C ARG A 84 1.49 2.67 -14.99
N ARG A 85 1.19 1.44 -14.58
CA ARG A 85 0.18 0.61 -15.23
C ARG A 85 -1.20 1.26 -15.15
N ALA A 86 -1.61 1.73 -13.97
CA ALA A 86 -2.89 2.43 -13.81
C ALA A 86 -2.92 3.75 -14.59
N GLU A 87 -1.83 4.53 -14.58
CA GLU A 87 -1.71 5.76 -15.39
C GLU A 87 -1.90 5.48 -16.88
N ALA A 88 -1.26 4.42 -17.41
CA ALA A 88 -1.39 4.03 -18.81
C ALA A 88 -2.83 3.62 -19.17
N GLU A 89 -3.49 2.86 -18.31
CA GLU A 89 -4.90 2.45 -18.49
C GLU A 89 -5.85 3.64 -18.45
N LEU A 90 -5.57 4.63 -17.60
CA LEU A 90 -6.41 5.81 -17.42
C LEU A 90 -6.00 6.99 -18.30
N LYS A 91 -5.07 6.81 -19.24
CA LYS A 91 -4.55 7.86 -20.13
C LYS A 91 -5.65 8.59 -20.89
N ASP A 92 -6.63 7.86 -21.39
CA ASP A 92 -7.74 8.43 -22.14
C ASP A 92 -8.67 9.31 -21.30
N TYR A 93 -8.63 9.15 -19.97
CA TYR A 93 -9.30 10.03 -19.01
C TYR A 93 -8.45 11.24 -18.59
N GLY A 94 -7.29 11.46 -19.21
CA GLY A 94 -6.40 12.58 -18.88
C GLY A 94 -5.72 12.45 -17.53
N VAL A 95 -5.59 11.22 -17.00
CA VAL A 95 -4.89 10.94 -15.74
C VAL A 95 -3.39 10.98 -15.94
N SER A 96 -2.69 11.61 -15.00
CA SER A 96 -1.23 11.59 -14.89
C SER A 96 -0.81 11.39 -13.43
N VAL A 97 0.32 10.71 -13.23
CA VAL A 97 0.87 10.37 -11.92
C VAL A 97 2.23 11.03 -11.72
N GLU A 98 2.34 11.85 -10.68
CA GLU A 98 3.60 12.48 -10.27
C GLU A 98 4.15 11.78 -9.02
N LEU A 99 5.38 11.25 -9.11
CA LEU A 99 6.07 10.62 -7.99
C LEU A 99 6.76 11.68 -7.13
N ILE A 100 6.61 11.56 -5.81
CA ILE A 100 7.22 12.43 -4.81
C ILE A 100 7.94 11.52 -3.84
N HIS A 101 9.28 11.58 -3.86
CA HIS A 101 10.10 10.74 -3.00
C HIS A 101 10.42 11.44 -1.68
N ILE A 102 10.37 10.68 -0.59
CA ILE A 102 10.79 11.10 0.75
C ILE A 102 12.01 10.28 1.14
N ARG A 103 13.06 10.97 1.55
CA ARG A 103 14.29 10.32 1.99
C ARG A 103 14.30 10.07 3.49
N GLY A 104 14.61 8.84 3.88
CA GLY A 104 14.79 8.44 5.28
C GLY A 104 13.49 8.42 6.10
N PHE A 105 13.65 8.41 7.42
CA PHE A 105 12.58 8.25 8.40
C PHE A 105 12.45 9.46 9.34
N ASP A 106 13.02 10.61 8.94
CA ASP A 106 12.91 11.84 9.73
C ASP A 106 11.50 12.45 9.60
N VAL A 107 10.85 12.69 10.73
CA VAL A 107 9.46 13.17 10.81
C VAL A 107 9.28 14.51 10.11
N GLN A 108 10.22 15.45 10.27
CA GLN A 108 10.10 16.78 9.68
C GLN A 108 10.22 16.75 8.16
N THR A 109 11.04 15.83 7.64
CA THR A 109 11.15 15.58 6.20
C THR A 109 9.82 15.10 5.61
N HIS A 110 9.12 14.18 6.30
CA HIS A 110 7.80 13.70 5.89
C HIS A 110 6.75 14.82 5.92
N ILE A 111 6.69 15.59 7.01
CA ILE A 111 5.80 16.75 7.15
C ILE A 111 6.04 17.77 6.05
N ALA A 112 7.30 18.12 5.78
CA ALA A 112 7.65 19.09 4.73
C ALA A 112 7.22 18.60 3.34
N ALA A 113 7.40 17.31 3.05
CA ALA A 113 6.98 16.71 1.77
C ALA A 113 5.45 16.75 1.60
N ILE A 114 4.68 16.43 2.63
CA ILE A 114 3.21 16.50 2.61
C ILE A 114 2.74 17.95 2.40
N LYS A 115 3.30 18.92 3.13
CA LYS A 115 2.99 20.36 2.97
C LYS A 115 3.33 20.88 1.57
N LYS A 116 4.46 20.43 1.01
CA LYS A 116 4.85 20.78 -0.36
C LYS A 116 3.89 20.18 -1.39
N ALA A 117 3.48 18.92 -1.19
CA ALA A 117 2.51 18.25 -2.05
C ALA A 117 1.13 18.93 -2.02
N ALA A 118 0.66 19.37 -0.85
CA ALA A 118 -0.60 20.08 -0.67
C ALA A 118 -0.68 21.36 -1.56
N LYS A 119 0.42 22.08 -1.73
CA LYS A 119 0.48 23.28 -2.58
C LYS A 119 0.30 22.99 -4.08
N LYS A 120 0.54 21.74 -4.51
CA LYS A 120 0.41 21.33 -5.93
C LYS A 120 -1.02 21.03 -6.37
N ARG A 121 -1.97 21.02 -5.44
CA ARG A 121 -3.42 20.82 -5.69
C ARG A 121 -3.71 19.60 -6.55
N TYR A 122 -3.15 18.45 -6.18
CA TYR A 122 -3.51 17.18 -6.81
C TYR A 122 -5.00 16.87 -6.65
N LYS A 123 -5.57 16.17 -7.61
CA LYS A 123 -6.96 15.70 -7.51
C LYS A 123 -7.14 14.54 -6.53
N GLY A 124 -6.04 13.89 -6.13
CA GLY A 124 -5.95 12.87 -5.10
C GLY A 124 -4.51 12.44 -4.89
N MET A 125 -4.24 11.78 -3.78
CA MET A 125 -2.88 11.32 -3.48
C MET A 125 -2.87 9.88 -2.97
N CYS A 126 -1.89 9.09 -3.46
CA CYS A 126 -1.44 7.87 -2.81
C CYS A 126 -0.28 8.23 -1.87
N ILE A 127 -0.34 7.78 -0.62
CA ILE A 127 0.66 8.16 0.38
C ILE A 127 1.18 6.93 1.11
N THR A 128 2.51 6.78 1.15
CA THR A 128 3.25 5.90 2.04
C THR A 128 4.10 6.78 2.94
N THR A 129 3.86 6.76 4.25
CA THR A 129 4.55 7.64 5.21
C THR A 129 4.59 7.05 6.62
N LEU A 130 5.19 7.77 7.57
CA LEU A 130 5.25 7.38 8.97
C LEU A 130 3.86 7.45 9.63
N ASP A 131 3.58 6.52 10.55
CA ASP A 131 2.36 6.51 11.36
C ASP A 131 2.62 7.19 12.72
N LEU A 132 2.78 8.50 12.67
CA LEU A 132 3.00 9.34 13.86
C LEU A 132 1.94 10.45 13.93
N PRO A 133 1.51 10.86 15.14
CA PRO A 133 0.44 11.86 15.32
C PRO A 133 0.66 13.16 14.55
N GLU A 134 1.92 13.62 14.45
CA GLU A 134 2.28 14.82 13.71
C GLU A 134 2.06 14.66 12.20
N VAL A 135 2.43 13.50 11.66
CA VAL A 135 2.27 13.17 10.24
C VAL A 135 0.79 12.94 9.92
N GLN A 136 0.07 12.21 10.79
CA GLN A 136 -1.38 12.00 10.65
C GLN A 136 -2.13 13.33 10.56
N ARG A 137 -1.79 14.32 11.43
CA ARG A 137 -2.39 15.66 11.39
C ARG A 137 -2.18 16.37 10.04
N GLU A 138 -1.00 16.26 9.44
CA GLU A 138 -0.73 16.88 8.15
C GLU A 138 -1.49 16.20 7.00
N VAL A 139 -1.61 14.86 7.04
CA VAL A 139 -2.43 14.13 6.06
C VAL A 139 -3.92 14.46 6.27
N PHE A 140 -4.38 14.54 7.53
CA PHE A 140 -5.74 14.97 7.85
C PHE A 140 -6.04 16.38 7.32
N ALA A 141 -5.12 17.34 7.53
CA ALA A 141 -5.28 18.68 6.99
C ALA A 141 -5.38 18.68 5.44
N LEU A 142 -4.61 17.82 4.76
CA LEU A 142 -4.68 17.63 3.31
C LEU A 142 -6.05 17.11 2.87
N THR A 143 -6.60 16.12 3.58
CA THR A 143 -7.93 15.56 3.29
C THR A 143 -9.06 16.55 3.56
N GLN A 144 -8.99 17.30 4.66
CA GLN A 144 -9.92 18.40 4.97
C GLN A 144 -9.87 19.53 3.93
N GLY A 145 -8.70 19.74 3.31
CA GLY A 145 -8.52 20.65 2.17
C GLY A 145 -9.15 20.13 0.86
N GLY A 146 -9.82 18.99 0.89
CA GLY A 146 -10.56 18.42 -0.26
C GLY A 146 -9.72 17.52 -1.17
N THR A 147 -8.50 17.12 -0.78
CA THR A 147 -7.68 16.18 -1.54
C THR A 147 -7.90 14.77 -0.98
N PRO A 148 -8.59 13.86 -1.71
CA PRO A 148 -8.74 12.48 -1.26
C PRO A 148 -7.39 11.77 -1.19
N VAL A 149 -7.18 11.00 -0.13
CA VAL A 149 -5.93 10.27 0.14
C VAL A 149 -6.22 8.78 0.24
N VAL A 150 -5.44 7.98 -0.46
CA VAL A 150 -5.32 6.52 -0.28
C VAL A 150 -3.98 6.26 0.40
N SER A 151 -3.99 5.61 1.56
CA SER A 151 -2.74 5.08 2.13
C SER A 151 -2.34 3.81 1.36
N VAL A 152 -1.09 3.73 0.94
CA VAL A 152 -0.56 2.60 0.16
C VAL A 152 0.59 1.97 0.93
N ASN A 153 0.67 0.65 0.92
CA ASN A 153 1.66 -0.17 1.60
C ASN A 153 1.52 -0.12 3.13
N THR A 154 1.81 0.97 3.81
CA THR A 154 1.55 1.13 5.24
C THR A 154 0.33 2.00 5.48
N ASP A 155 -0.47 1.64 6.47
CA ASP A 155 -1.66 2.39 6.83
C ASP A 155 -1.34 3.57 7.76
N ILE A 156 -2.13 4.63 7.62
CA ILE A 156 -2.15 5.83 8.47
C ILE A 156 -3.59 6.10 8.92
N PRO A 157 -4.12 5.33 9.87
CA PRO A 157 -5.48 5.52 10.36
C PRO A 157 -5.62 6.93 10.96
N ASP A 158 -6.85 7.36 11.18
CA ASP A 158 -7.20 8.69 11.76
C ASP A 158 -6.71 9.90 10.93
N SER A 159 -6.17 9.65 9.73
CA SER A 159 -5.70 10.70 8.79
C SER A 159 -6.79 11.22 7.85
N GLY A 160 -8.03 10.73 7.94
CA GLY A 160 -9.10 11.06 7.01
C GLY A 160 -8.93 10.46 5.61
N ARG A 161 -8.05 9.47 5.45
CA ARG A 161 -7.88 8.72 4.21
C ARG A 161 -9.20 8.10 3.74
N ILE A 162 -9.38 7.98 2.43
CA ILE A 162 -10.60 7.36 1.87
C ILE A 162 -10.57 5.83 1.94
N CYS A 163 -9.39 5.21 1.81
CA CYS A 163 -9.15 3.78 2.03
C CYS A 163 -7.66 3.48 2.18
N TYR A 164 -7.37 2.27 2.63
CA TYR A 164 -6.05 1.65 2.65
C TYR A 164 -5.91 0.63 1.51
N VAL A 165 -4.74 0.58 0.90
CA VAL A 165 -4.36 -0.44 -0.08
C VAL A 165 -2.99 -1.00 0.30
N GLY A 166 -2.96 -2.23 0.76
CA GLY A 166 -1.72 -2.86 1.22
C GLY A 166 -1.96 -4.27 1.75
N THR A 167 -1.00 -4.78 2.52
CA THR A 167 -1.13 -6.11 3.13
C THR A 167 -1.67 -6.03 4.56
N ASP A 168 -2.27 -7.11 5.03
CA ASP A 168 -2.48 -7.31 6.47
C ASP A 168 -1.16 -7.73 7.12
N TYR A 169 -0.43 -6.74 7.64
CA TYR A 169 0.88 -6.96 8.24
C TYR A 169 0.84 -7.88 9.45
N LYS A 170 -0.24 -7.84 10.24
CA LYS A 170 -0.40 -8.71 11.39
C LYS A 170 -0.55 -10.16 10.92
N LYS A 171 -1.37 -10.41 9.91
CA LYS A 171 -1.53 -11.73 9.29
C LYS A 171 -0.23 -12.21 8.63
N ALA A 172 0.53 -11.31 7.98
CA ALA A 172 1.81 -11.65 7.38
C ALA A 172 2.83 -12.10 8.44
N GLY A 173 2.90 -11.42 9.59
CA GLY A 173 3.70 -11.85 10.73
C GLY A 173 3.26 -13.18 11.31
N TYR A 174 1.96 -13.38 11.47
CA TYR A 174 1.37 -14.65 11.90
C TYR A 174 1.74 -15.81 10.95
N THR A 175 1.72 -15.55 9.64
CA THR A 175 2.15 -16.52 8.62
C THR A 175 3.62 -16.90 8.79
N ALA A 176 4.50 -15.92 9.12
CA ALA A 176 5.92 -16.20 9.39
C ALA A 176 6.10 -17.14 10.61
N ALA A 177 5.32 -16.94 11.67
CA ALA A 177 5.30 -17.84 12.82
C ALA A 177 4.82 -19.26 12.44
N GLY A 178 3.76 -19.35 11.62
CA GLY A 178 3.28 -20.62 11.08
C GLY A 178 4.37 -21.35 10.30
N MET A 179 5.09 -20.65 9.42
CA MET A 179 6.21 -21.24 8.67
C MET A 179 7.32 -21.72 9.60
N LEU A 180 7.68 -20.93 10.62
CA LEU A 180 8.68 -21.37 11.61
C LEU A 180 8.22 -22.62 12.36
N SER A 181 6.93 -22.72 12.70
CA SER A 181 6.37 -23.87 13.40
C SER A 181 6.40 -25.19 12.59
N LEU A 182 6.51 -25.10 11.27
CA LEU A 182 6.72 -26.25 10.39
C LEU A 182 8.19 -26.70 10.36
N ILE A 183 9.11 -25.79 10.66
CA ILE A 183 10.55 -26.06 10.64
C ILE A 183 11.03 -26.62 11.99
N THR A 184 10.50 -26.09 13.09
CA THR A 184 10.94 -26.46 14.43
C THR A 184 9.82 -26.40 15.46
N LYS A 185 9.96 -27.20 16.53
CA LYS A 185 9.12 -27.14 17.73
C LYS A 185 9.90 -26.73 18.97
N GLU A 186 11.18 -26.49 18.81
CA GLU A 186 12.05 -26.12 19.91
C GLU A 186 11.85 -24.66 20.33
N LYS A 187 12.23 -24.34 21.57
CA LYS A 187 12.23 -22.95 22.06
C LYS A 187 13.14 -22.10 21.18
N GLN A 188 12.62 -20.97 20.72
CA GLN A 188 13.37 -20.05 19.87
C GLN A 188 13.93 -18.86 20.65
N LYS A 189 15.18 -18.54 20.40
CA LYS A 189 15.82 -17.30 20.84
C LYS A 189 16.05 -16.41 19.63
N LEU A 190 15.38 -15.25 19.61
CA LEU A 190 15.16 -14.49 18.39
C LEU A 190 15.88 -13.15 18.41
N LEU A 191 16.49 -12.82 17.28
CA LEU A 191 16.82 -11.45 16.90
C LEU A 191 15.73 -10.95 15.94
N ILE A 192 15.18 -9.76 16.22
CA ILE A 192 14.26 -9.05 15.34
C ILE A 192 15.00 -7.87 14.72
N VAL A 193 15.06 -7.84 13.39
CA VAL A 193 15.64 -6.73 12.61
C VAL A 193 14.51 -6.02 11.89
N SER A 194 14.16 -4.82 12.35
CA SER A 194 13.09 -3.98 11.82
C SER A 194 13.63 -2.88 10.91
N GLY A 195 12.80 -2.40 10.00
CA GLY A 195 13.10 -1.18 9.24
C GLY A 195 13.01 0.05 10.15
N SER A 196 11.81 0.43 10.55
CA SER A 196 11.61 1.50 11.55
C SER A 196 10.39 1.24 12.42
N PHE A 197 10.46 1.59 13.71
CA PHE A 197 9.33 1.53 14.64
C PHE A 197 8.31 2.65 14.43
N HIS A 198 8.63 3.63 13.60
CA HIS A 198 7.69 4.67 13.15
C HIS A 198 6.80 4.20 11.98
N ILE A 199 7.00 3.00 11.47
CA ILE A 199 6.16 2.38 10.43
C ILE A 199 5.20 1.39 11.11
N ARG A 200 3.91 1.68 11.04
CA ARG A 200 2.86 0.83 11.63
C ARG A 200 2.95 -0.62 11.18
N GLY A 201 3.11 -0.84 9.86
CA GLY A 201 3.20 -2.18 9.29
C GLY A 201 4.30 -3.04 9.90
N HIS A 202 5.48 -2.44 10.20
CA HIS A 202 6.57 -3.17 10.84
C HIS A 202 6.19 -3.66 12.24
N ASN A 203 5.58 -2.78 13.05
CA ASN A 203 5.14 -3.11 14.40
C ASN A 203 4.01 -4.16 14.39
N ASP A 204 3.05 -4.04 13.46
CA ASP A 204 1.96 -5.00 13.34
C ASP A 204 2.45 -6.38 12.88
N ARG A 205 3.48 -6.43 12.03
CA ARG A 205 4.13 -7.67 11.61
C ARG A 205 4.83 -8.36 12.78
N ILE A 206 5.53 -7.61 13.64
CA ILE A 206 6.13 -8.15 14.88
C ILE A 206 5.06 -8.69 15.82
N LYS A 207 3.99 -7.93 16.05
CA LYS A 207 2.87 -8.36 16.90
C LYS A 207 2.23 -9.65 16.38
N GLY A 208 1.96 -9.71 15.07
CA GLY A 208 1.41 -10.90 14.43
C GLY A 208 2.30 -12.12 14.57
N PHE A 209 3.62 -11.93 14.42
CA PHE A 209 4.61 -12.99 14.60
C PHE A 209 4.61 -13.53 16.02
N CYS A 210 4.68 -12.65 17.03
CA CYS A 210 4.64 -13.06 18.44
C CYS A 210 3.32 -13.78 18.80
N THR A 211 2.20 -13.27 18.32
CA THR A 211 0.88 -13.94 18.51
C THR A 211 0.88 -15.33 17.89
N GLY A 212 1.37 -15.45 16.65
CA GLY A 212 1.43 -16.73 15.95
C GLY A 212 2.35 -17.74 16.63
N LEU A 213 3.50 -17.33 17.14
CA LEU A 213 4.39 -18.22 17.91
C LEU A 213 3.67 -18.81 19.13
N ALA A 214 2.98 -17.97 19.89
CA ALA A 214 2.23 -18.41 21.07
C ALA A 214 1.10 -19.38 20.69
N GLU A 215 0.32 -19.09 19.66
CA GLU A 215 -0.79 -19.95 19.21
C GLU A 215 -0.32 -21.27 18.58
N HIS A 216 0.86 -21.27 17.95
CA HIS A 216 1.48 -22.51 17.46
C HIS A 216 2.23 -23.30 18.53
N GLY A 217 2.23 -22.84 19.78
CA GLY A 217 2.89 -23.53 20.91
C GLY A 217 4.42 -23.45 20.86
N ILE A 218 5.00 -22.51 20.12
CA ILE A 218 6.45 -22.29 20.07
C ILE A 218 6.86 -21.37 21.22
N ALA A 219 7.55 -21.91 22.20
CA ALA A 219 8.18 -21.09 23.24
C ALA A 219 9.24 -20.20 22.62
N TYR A 220 9.27 -18.93 22.97
CA TYR A 220 10.26 -17.99 22.41
C TYR A 220 10.75 -16.97 23.43
N GLU A 221 11.88 -16.39 23.12
CA GLU A 221 12.51 -15.29 23.85
C GLU A 221 13.10 -14.32 22.81
N ILE A 222 12.74 -13.05 22.90
CA ILE A 222 13.34 -12.01 22.04
C ILE A 222 14.60 -11.50 22.75
N ILE A 223 15.76 -11.86 22.23
CA ILE A 223 17.05 -11.44 22.77
C ILE A 223 17.30 -9.96 22.47
N LYS A 224 17.03 -9.55 21.23
CA LYS A 224 17.15 -8.14 20.79
C LYS A 224 16.13 -7.81 19.71
N THR A 225 15.71 -6.55 19.70
CA THR A 225 15.00 -5.93 18.57
C THR A 225 15.77 -4.66 18.19
N VAL A 226 16.08 -4.52 16.89
CA VAL A 226 16.88 -3.39 16.37
C VAL A 226 16.23 -2.78 15.14
N GLU A 227 16.49 -1.48 14.92
CA GLU A 227 16.12 -0.76 13.69
C GLU A 227 17.33 -0.69 12.77
N ALA A 228 17.15 -1.11 11.52
CA ALA A 228 18.18 -1.08 10.48
C ALA A 228 17.80 -0.18 9.30
N PHE A 229 16.67 0.56 9.38
CA PHE A 229 16.22 1.55 8.41
C PHE A 229 16.19 1.07 6.96
N ASP A 230 15.85 -0.20 6.76
CA ASP A 230 15.85 -0.92 5.47
C ASP A 230 17.23 -0.97 4.77
N SER A 231 18.28 -0.60 5.47
CA SER A 231 19.67 -0.57 4.98
C SER A 231 20.31 -1.96 5.04
N ASN A 232 20.85 -2.42 3.92
CA ASN A 232 21.63 -3.68 3.88
C ASN A 232 22.86 -3.61 4.78
N GLU A 233 23.56 -2.47 4.81
CA GLU A 233 24.79 -2.32 5.60
C GLU A 233 24.49 -2.24 7.09
N ASP A 234 23.50 -1.45 7.52
CA ASP A 234 23.13 -1.39 8.94
C ASP A 234 22.59 -2.74 9.42
N SER A 235 21.80 -3.43 8.60
CA SER A 235 21.32 -4.78 8.89
C SER A 235 22.48 -5.77 9.06
N TYR A 236 23.52 -5.67 8.22
CA TYR A 236 24.72 -6.49 8.35
C TYR A 236 25.47 -6.18 9.66
N ILE A 237 25.80 -4.92 9.91
CA ILE A 237 26.61 -4.51 11.07
C ILE A 237 25.91 -4.92 12.38
N LEU A 238 24.60 -4.62 12.49
CA LEU A 238 23.81 -4.93 13.68
C LEU A 238 23.68 -6.44 13.87
N THR A 239 23.33 -7.18 12.82
CA THR A 239 23.19 -8.65 12.90
C THR A 239 24.50 -9.31 13.25
N TYR A 240 25.60 -8.97 12.57
CA TYR A 240 26.93 -9.52 12.85
C TYR A 240 27.34 -9.27 14.29
N THR A 241 27.21 -8.03 14.77
CA THR A 241 27.57 -7.64 16.13
C THR A 241 26.80 -8.41 17.19
N ILE A 242 25.45 -8.55 16.98
CA ILE A 242 24.59 -9.20 17.95
C ILE A 242 24.81 -10.71 17.93
N LEU A 243 24.87 -11.35 16.76
CA LEU A 243 25.08 -12.79 16.66
C LEU A 243 26.47 -13.23 17.18
N SER A 244 27.50 -12.38 17.09
CA SER A 244 28.81 -12.64 17.66
C SER A 244 28.79 -12.63 19.20
N LYS A 245 27.90 -11.83 19.81
CA LYS A 245 27.80 -11.72 21.29
C LYS A 245 26.76 -12.68 21.89
N HIS A 246 25.83 -13.17 21.08
CA HIS A 246 24.69 -13.98 21.48
C HIS A 246 24.67 -15.32 20.71
N PRO A 247 25.57 -16.27 21.04
CA PRO A 247 25.63 -17.57 20.37
C PRO A 247 24.35 -18.40 20.54
N GLU A 248 23.53 -18.08 21.54
CA GLU A 248 22.26 -18.73 21.83
C GLU A 248 21.12 -18.38 20.87
N ILE A 249 21.25 -17.35 20.01
CA ILE A 249 20.20 -16.97 19.04
C ILE A 249 20.03 -18.08 18.00
N THR A 250 18.80 -18.55 17.82
CA THR A 250 18.43 -19.62 16.91
C THR A 250 17.70 -19.15 15.65
N GLY A 251 17.08 -17.96 15.68
CA GLY A 251 16.35 -17.42 14.54
C GLY A 251 16.51 -15.91 14.41
N VAL A 252 16.39 -15.41 13.17
CA VAL A 252 16.37 -13.98 12.86
C VAL A 252 15.12 -13.64 12.09
N PHE A 253 14.28 -12.77 12.66
CA PHE A 253 13.08 -12.26 12.00
C PHE A 253 13.38 -10.90 11.39
N VAL A 254 13.48 -10.85 10.06
CA VAL A 254 13.71 -9.64 9.27
C VAL A 254 12.38 -9.08 8.85
N VAL A 255 11.96 -8.02 9.51
CA VAL A 255 10.59 -7.47 9.41
C VAL A 255 10.35 -6.72 8.10
N ALA A 256 11.40 -6.14 7.51
CA ALA A 256 11.32 -5.26 6.36
C ALA A 256 12.54 -5.43 5.43
N GLY A 257 13.12 -4.35 4.89
CA GLY A 257 14.36 -4.40 4.10
C GLY A 257 15.60 -4.87 4.87
N GLY A 258 16.74 -4.97 4.16
CA GLY A 258 18.01 -5.38 4.76
C GLY A 258 18.31 -6.88 4.78
N VAL A 259 17.46 -7.70 4.14
CA VAL A 259 17.61 -9.16 4.07
C VAL A 259 18.99 -9.62 3.58
N PRO A 260 19.58 -9.05 2.49
CA PRO A 260 20.91 -9.40 2.04
C PRO A 260 22.00 -9.17 3.11
N GLY A 261 21.90 -8.07 3.87
CA GLY A 261 22.83 -7.76 4.95
C GLY A 261 22.74 -8.76 6.09
N VAL A 262 21.54 -9.10 6.53
CA VAL A 262 21.32 -10.14 7.56
C VAL A 262 21.87 -11.48 7.11
N TYR A 263 21.59 -11.90 5.88
CA TYR A 263 22.08 -13.16 5.34
C TYR A 263 23.63 -13.19 5.26
N ARG A 264 24.26 -12.08 4.82
CA ARG A 264 25.71 -11.95 4.79
C ARG A 264 26.32 -12.16 6.18
N ALA A 265 25.75 -11.54 7.22
CA ALA A 265 26.23 -11.69 8.59
C ALA A 265 26.12 -13.15 9.10
N ILE A 266 24.99 -13.81 8.86
CA ILE A 266 24.78 -15.22 9.23
C ILE A 266 25.81 -16.12 8.54
N LYS A 267 26.05 -15.90 7.24
CA LYS A 267 26.99 -16.67 6.43
C LYS A 267 28.43 -16.50 6.88
N GLU A 268 28.89 -15.26 7.09
CA GLU A 268 30.25 -14.94 7.51
C GLU A 268 30.59 -15.48 8.92
N LEU A 269 29.59 -15.52 9.81
CA LEU A 269 29.74 -16.13 11.15
C LEU A 269 29.62 -17.66 11.14
N GLY A 270 29.37 -18.29 9.99
CA GLY A 270 29.19 -19.74 9.89
C GLY A 270 27.95 -20.27 10.62
N ARG A 271 26.95 -19.42 10.89
CA ARG A 271 25.75 -19.72 11.69
C ARG A 271 24.62 -20.32 10.83
N SER A 272 24.92 -21.35 10.02
CA SER A 272 23.98 -21.97 9.07
C SER A 272 22.74 -22.61 9.71
N SER A 273 22.75 -22.87 11.01
CA SER A 273 21.57 -23.37 11.76
C SER A 273 20.52 -22.28 12.05
N ILE A 274 20.85 -21.00 11.92
CA ILE A 274 19.91 -19.92 12.12
C ILE A 274 18.90 -19.91 10.96
N VAL A 275 17.60 -19.87 11.28
CA VAL A 275 16.52 -19.75 10.30
C VAL A 275 16.19 -18.26 10.09
N PRO A 276 16.52 -17.67 8.93
CA PRO A 276 16.07 -16.31 8.61
C PRO A 276 14.63 -16.34 8.10
N LEU A 277 13.77 -15.58 8.75
CA LEU A 277 12.36 -15.36 8.37
C LEU A 277 12.28 -14.02 7.69
N VAL A 278 11.94 -13.99 6.41
CA VAL A 278 12.09 -12.80 5.56
C VAL A 278 10.83 -12.50 4.73
N PHE A 279 10.80 -11.29 4.20
CA PHE A 279 9.72 -10.82 3.34
C PHE A 279 10.26 -10.36 1.99
N ASP A 280 9.32 -10.30 1.03
CA ASP A 280 9.48 -9.83 -0.34
C ASP A 280 10.35 -10.73 -1.23
N ASP A 281 10.27 -10.51 -2.53
CA ASP A 281 10.96 -11.32 -3.54
C ASP A 281 11.83 -10.46 -4.46
N LEU A 282 12.56 -9.54 -3.84
CA LEU A 282 13.53 -8.71 -4.55
C LEU A 282 14.61 -9.58 -5.24
N PRO A 283 15.25 -9.08 -6.33
CA PRO A 283 16.19 -9.88 -7.11
C PRO A 283 17.30 -10.55 -6.27
N GLU A 284 17.83 -9.83 -5.27
CA GLU A 284 18.87 -10.37 -4.38
C GLU A 284 18.32 -11.46 -3.46
N ILE A 285 17.10 -11.30 -2.94
CA ILE A 285 16.44 -12.31 -2.10
C ILE A 285 16.14 -13.58 -2.94
N LYS A 286 15.62 -13.41 -4.17
CA LYS A 286 15.42 -14.53 -5.10
C LYS A 286 16.69 -15.31 -5.34
N LYS A 287 17.81 -14.62 -5.53
CA LYS A 287 19.13 -15.25 -5.70
C LYS A 287 19.52 -16.08 -4.48
N ILE A 288 19.40 -15.51 -3.28
CA ILE A 288 19.73 -16.19 -2.03
C ILE A 288 18.85 -17.44 -1.82
N ILE A 289 17.56 -17.36 -2.13
CA ILE A 289 16.62 -18.48 -2.03
C ILE A 289 17.01 -19.60 -3.04
N LYS A 290 17.31 -19.24 -4.28
CA LYS A 290 17.73 -20.22 -5.32
C LYS A 290 19.06 -20.90 -4.98
N GLU A 291 19.93 -20.22 -4.28
CA GLU A 291 21.20 -20.76 -3.78
C GLU A 291 21.05 -21.58 -2.48
N GLY A 292 19.83 -21.70 -1.94
CA GLY A 292 19.53 -22.45 -0.71
C GLY A 292 19.92 -21.72 0.58
N GLY A 293 20.23 -20.43 0.52
CA GLY A 293 20.62 -19.64 1.68
C GLY A 293 19.46 -19.21 2.57
N ILE A 294 18.25 -19.10 1.98
CA ILE A 294 17.00 -18.83 2.67
C ILE A 294 15.97 -19.82 2.15
N GLY A 295 15.20 -20.46 3.03
CA GLY A 295 14.24 -21.51 2.64
C GLY A 295 12.99 -20.98 1.98
N PHE A 296 12.50 -19.80 2.37
CA PHE A 296 11.29 -19.18 1.86
C PHE A 296 11.26 -17.67 2.11
N THR A 297 10.35 -16.99 1.43
CA THR A 297 9.99 -15.60 1.69
C THR A 297 8.48 -15.42 1.65
N ILE A 298 7.99 -14.36 2.27
CA ILE A 298 6.57 -13.98 2.31
C ILE A 298 6.37 -12.70 1.52
N CYS A 299 5.58 -12.75 0.44
CA CYS A 299 5.37 -11.66 -0.51
C CYS A 299 3.98 -11.03 -0.35
N GLN A 300 3.83 -9.79 -0.83
CA GLN A 300 2.67 -8.93 -0.57
C GLN A 300 2.14 -8.17 -1.79
N GLU A 301 2.42 -8.61 -3.01
CA GLU A 301 1.91 -8.05 -4.27
C GLU A 301 2.12 -6.52 -4.43
N PRO A 302 3.34 -5.99 -4.37
CA PRO A 302 3.59 -4.54 -4.37
C PRO A 302 3.07 -3.83 -5.64
N GLU A 303 3.11 -4.46 -6.81
CA GLU A 303 2.55 -3.88 -8.05
C GLU A 303 1.04 -3.67 -7.93
N MET A 304 0.32 -4.64 -7.33
CA MET A 304 -1.12 -4.50 -7.11
C MET A 304 -1.44 -3.39 -6.13
N GLN A 305 -0.61 -3.16 -5.11
CA GLN A 305 -0.79 -2.03 -4.18
C GLN A 305 -0.77 -0.70 -4.93
N GLY A 306 0.22 -0.51 -5.79
CA GLY A 306 0.30 0.70 -6.61
C GLY A 306 -0.87 0.84 -7.59
N TYR A 307 -1.17 -0.21 -8.33
CA TYR A 307 -2.25 -0.20 -9.31
C TYR A 307 -3.62 0.12 -8.68
N ILE A 308 -3.99 -0.62 -7.66
CA ILE A 308 -5.29 -0.44 -6.97
C ILE A 308 -5.37 0.92 -6.29
N GLY A 309 -4.26 1.44 -5.73
CA GLY A 309 -4.23 2.78 -5.11
C GLY A 309 -4.71 3.88 -6.06
N ILE A 310 -4.20 3.90 -7.29
CA ILE A 310 -4.64 4.84 -8.33
C ILE A 310 -6.07 4.56 -8.79
N MET A 311 -6.43 3.28 -8.96
CA MET A 311 -7.80 2.91 -9.38
C MET A 311 -8.84 3.31 -8.34
N ARG A 312 -8.53 3.22 -7.03
CA ARG A 312 -9.41 3.69 -5.93
C ARG A 312 -9.59 5.21 -5.96
N LEU A 313 -8.50 5.97 -6.14
CA LEU A 313 -8.60 7.43 -6.31
C LEU A 313 -9.46 7.81 -7.52
N PHE A 314 -9.21 7.18 -8.66
CA PHE A 314 -9.96 7.46 -9.87
C PHE A 314 -11.43 7.10 -9.72
N GLY A 315 -11.75 5.90 -9.19
CA GLY A 315 -13.13 5.48 -8.93
C GLY A 315 -13.85 6.47 -8.01
N TYR A 316 -13.22 6.86 -6.90
CA TYR A 316 -13.79 7.83 -5.95
C TYR A 316 -14.08 9.19 -6.58
N LEU A 317 -13.23 9.68 -7.50
CA LEU A 317 -13.48 10.94 -8.22
C LEU A 317 -14.61 10.83 -9.25
N MET A 318 -14.81 9.63 -9.81
CA MET A 318 -15.83 9.39 -10.84
C MET A 318 -17.19 9.03 -10.24
N GLU A 319 -17.26 8.65 -8.98
CA GLU A 319 -18.49 8.23 -8.30
C GLU A 319 -19.31 9.45 -7.87
N GLU A 320 -20.58 9.46 -8.28
CA GLU A 320 -21.58 10.44 -7.83
C GLU A 320 -22.06 10.04 -6.43
N GLY A 321 -21.85 10.92 -5.44
CA GLY A 321 -22.22 10.65 -4.04
C GLY A 321 -21.04 10.30 -3.16
N LYS A 322 -19.83 10.14 -3.71
CA LYS A 322 -18.57 9.98 -2.97
C LYS A 322 -18.63 8.93 -1.85
N LYS A 323 -19.19 7.75 -2.15
CA LYS A 323 -19.09 6.62 -1.25
C LYS A 323 -17.61 6.29 -1.03
N LEU A 324 -17.21 6.14 0.24
CA LEU A 324 -15.83 5.73 0.54
C LEU A 324 -15.60 4.31 0.00
N PRO A 325 -14.50 4.07 -0.73
CA PRO A 325 -14.15 2.73 -1.17
C PRO A 325 -13.69 1.88 0.01
N ASP A 326 -13.96 0.58 -0.07
CA ASP A 326 -13.43 -0.38 0.90
C ASP A 326 -11.91 -0.47 0.83
N ASP A 327 -11.27 -0.77 1.95
CA ASP A 327 -9.85 -1.11 1.98
C ASP A 327 -9.57 -2.31 1.06
N TYR A 328 -8.41 -2.35 0.44
CA TYR A 328 -7.97 -3.47 -0.40
C TYR A 328 -6.75 -4.13 0.24
N ILE A 329 -6.95 -5.35 0.69
CA ILE A 329 -5.88 -6.14 1.30
C ILE A 329 -5.32 -7.11 0.27
N THR A 330 -4.02 -6.98 -0.02
CA THR A 330 -3.29 -7.86 -0.94
C THR A 330 -3.09 -9.25 -0.34
N GLN A 331 -2.82 -10.23 -1.21
CA GLN A 331 -2.59 -11.59 -0.77
C GLN A 331 -1.22 -11.72 -0.08
N THR A 332 -1.19 -12.57 0.94
CA THR A 332 0.07 -13.03 1.55
C THR A 332 0.49 -14.31 0.84
N ILE A 333 1.61 -14.28 0.10
CA ILE A 333 2.06 -15.35 -0.78
C ILE A 333 3.40 -15.88 -0.28
N ILE A 334 3.47 -17.18 0.03
CA ILE A 334 4.72 -17.84 0.38
C ILE A 334 5.43 -18.27 -0.90
N LYS A 335 6.70 -17.89 -1.04
CA LYS A 335 7.56 -18.31 -2.15
C LYS A 335 8.77 -19.09 -1.64
N ILE A 336 9.11 -20.13 -2.37
CA ILE A 336 10.27 -21.00 -2.16
C ILE A 336 11.04 -21.10 -3.48
N ALA A 337 12.17 -21.79 -3.50
CA ALA A 337 12.98 -21.96 -4.72
C ALA A 337 12.18 -22.50 -5.92
N GLY A 338 11.12 -23.25 -5.69
CA GLY A 338 10.31 -23.87 -6.74
C GLY A 338 9.29 -22.94 -7.41
N ASN A 339 8.95 -21.79 -6.80
CA ASN A 339 7.92 -20.86 -7.32
C ASN A 339 8.34 -19.36 -7.31
N ILE A 340 9.64 -19.08 -7.18
CA ILE A 340 10.18 -17.73 -7.12
C ILE A 340 10.86 -17.28 -8.44
#